data_3683d384ab9bc8bf27c48e25ae67de79
#
_entry.id   3683d384ab9bc8bf27c48e25ae67de79
#
_cell.length_a   1.000
_cell.length_b   1.000
_cell.length_c   1.000
_cell.angle_alpha   90.00
_cell.angle_beta   90.00
_cell.angle_gamma   90.00
#
_symmetry.space_group_name_H-M   'P 1'
#
loop_
_entity.id
_entity.type
_entity.pdbx_description
1 polymer ?
#
loop_
_entity_poly.entity_id
_entity_poly.type
_entity_poly.pdbx_seq_one_letter_code
_entity_poly.pdbx_strand_id
1 'polypeptide(L)'
;MRKILVILFFIIIPVFAYEVYNPDNFTYREDGDKLLFVVDFSNSMGEYLEHKTKVNQVREMMNSILPQISANTKVGLRVYGHTCNLIAYNACRSSELVVPLGFSNNSVISSEMSKLRPRGMTPITYSLKQAVNKDLSGYDGIKHIILLTDGGENCDESPCDYSIELVKMRRDIKIDVIAFNVHDSDDLAQLKCTADVTGGIFSEAETRAELFRTMEEMILPHKNVEATIYQGSD
;
A
#
# COMPACT_ATOMS: atom_id res chain seq x y z
N MET A 1 29.55 68.02 -43.78
CA MET A 1 28.61 67.87 -42.64
C MET A 1 28.31 66.42 -42.49
N ARG A 2 28.87 65.78 -41.45
CA ARG A 2 28.80 64.30 -41.24
C ARG A 2 27.68 64.03 -40.23
N LYS A 3 26.55 63.40 -40.64
CA LYS A 3 25.44 63.09 -39.75
C LYS A 3 25.81 61.85 -38.95
N ILE A 4 25.89 61.97 -37.64
CA ILE A 4 26.09 60.89 -36.71
C ILE A 4 24.71 60.28 -36.41
N LEU A 5 24.54 59.02 -36.79
CA LEU A 5 23.35 58.25 -36.50
C LEU A 5 23.55 57.56 -35.11
N VAL A 6 22.82 58.00 -34.10
CA VAL A 6 22.83 57.37 -32.75
C VAL A 6 21.79 56.24 -32.78
N ILE A 7 22.27 55.01 -32.76
CA ILE A 7 21.41 53.82 -32.62
C ILE A 7 21.25 53.57 -31.11
N LEU A 8 20.03 53.79 -30.61
CA LEU A 8 19.63 53.43 -29.23
C LEU A 8 19.30 51.94 -29.21
N PHE A 9 20.17 51.15 -28.57
CA PHE A 9 19.89 49.76 -28.25
C PHE A 9 18.95 49.70 -27.00
N PHE A 10 17.70 49.33 -27.20
CA PHE A 10 16.81 48.96 -26.11
C PHE A 10 17.17 47.54 -25.64
N ILE A 11 17.77 47.45 -24.47
CA ILE A 11 17.99 46.16 -23.78
C ILE A 11 16.66 45.75 -23.15
N ILE A 12 16.00 44.78 -23.76
CA ILE A 12 14.82 44.12 -23.15
C ILE A 12 15.35 43.16 -22.11
N ILE A 13 15.26 43.55 -20.84
CA ILE A 13 15.52 42.65 -19.70
C ILE A 13 14.28 41.78 -19.54
N PRO A 14 14.38 40.44 -19.65
CA PRO A 14 13.25 39.58 -19.37
C PRO A 14 12.94 39.71 -17.86
N VAL A 15 11.78 40.24 -17.54
CA VAL A 15 11.23 40.18 -16.19
C VAL A 15 10.81 38.73 -15.97
N PHE A 16 11.64 38.01 -15.23
CA PHE A 16 11.19 36.73 -14.65
C PHE A 16 10.12 37.06 -13.63
N ALA A 17 8.86 36.74 -13.96
CA ALA A 17 7.79 36.77 -13.00
C ALA A 17 8.10 35.66 -11.96
N TYR A 18 8.49 36.07 -10.76
CA TYR A 18 8.50 35.20 -9.60
C TYR A 18 7.03 34.90 -9.29
N GLU A 19 6.62 33.65 -9.53
CA GLU A 19 5.35 33.18 -8.97
C GLU A 19 5.48 33.24 -7.45
N VAL A 20 4.79 34.20 -6.87
CA VAL A 20 4.64 34.29 -5.41
C VAL A 20 3.86 33.05 -4.98
N TYR A 21 4.51 32.19 -4.20
CA TYR A 21 3.86 31.04 -3.57
C TYR A 21 2.67 31.56 -2.76
N ASN A 22 1.47 31.30 -3.27
CA ASN A 22 0.22 31.60 -2.58
C ASN A 22 -0.20 30.34 -1.80
N PRO A 23 -0.12 30.34 -0.44
CA PRO A 23 -0.54 29.20 0.36
C PRO A 23 -2.04 28.85 0.23
N ASP A 24 -2.87 29.75 -0.31
CA ASP A 24 -4.29 29.51 -0.54
C ASP A 24 -4.57 28.72 -1.84
N ASN A 25 -3.56 28.50 -2.68
CA ASN A 25 -3.62 27.57 -3.82
C ASN A 25 -3.30 26.13 -3.40
N PHE A 26 -3.73 25.70 -2.24
CA PHE A 26 -3.86 24.30 -1.94
C PHE A 26 -4.99 23.75 -2.83
N THR A 27 -4.69 23.43 -4.08
CA THR A 27 -5.55 22.55 -4.86
C THR A 27 -5.70 21.28 -4.04
N TYR A 28 -6.87 21.10 -3.45
CA TYR A 28 -7.31 19.86 -2.83
C TYR A 28 -6.97 18.77 -3.85
N ARG A 29 -6.09 17.87 -3.50
CA ARG A 29 -5.61 16.84 -4.41
C ARG A 29 -6.81 15.98 -4.75
N GLU A 30 -7.38 16.15 -5.96
CA GLU A 30 -8.54 15.39 -6.45
C GLU A 30 -8.32 13.87 -6.42
N ASP A 31 -7.10 13.45 -6.15
CA ASP A 31 -6.67 12.07 -6.33
C ASP A 31 -6.66 11.23 -5.03
N GLY A 32 -6.98 11.80 -3.87
CA GLY A 32 -7.10 11.11 -2.58
C GLY A 32 -5.87 10.28 -2.17
N ASP A 33 -5.89 9.72 -0.98
CA ASP A 33 -4.88 8.75 -0.55
C ASP A 33 -5.04 7.42 -1.29
N LYS A 34 -3.93 6.68 -1.46
CA LYS A 34 -3.91 5.39 -2.16
C LYS A 34 -3.46 4.31 -1.18
N LEU A 35 -4.33 3.36 -0.92
CA LEU A 35 -4.11 2.24 -0.02
C LEU A 35 -4.40 0.92 -0.74
N LEU A 36 -3.38 0.12 -0.98
CA LEU A 36 -3.50 -1.19 -1.59
C LEU A 36 -3.23 -2.27 -0.54
N PHE A 37 -4.23 -3.07 -0.25
CA PHE A 37 -4.02 -4.29 0.53
C PHE A 37 -3.44 -5.37 -0.38
N VAL A 38 -2.36 -6.01 0.07
CA VAL A 38 -1.77 -7.21 -0.54
C VAL A 38 -1.88 -8.32 0.48
N VAL A 39 -2.82 -9.25 0.26
CA VAL A 39 -3.25 -10.23 1.26
C VAL A 39 -2.91 -11.64 0.84
N ASP A 40 -2.34 -12.37 1.77
CA ASP A 40 -1.98 -13.77 1.63
C ASP A 40 -3.22 -14.69 1.64
N PHE A 41 -3.31 -15.54 0.64
CA PHE A 41 -4.22 -16.65 0.53
C PHE A 41 -3.43 -17.94 0.22
N SER A 42 -2.18 -18.05 0.67
CA SER A 42 -1.39 -19.26 0.57
C SER A 42 -1.98 -20.37 1.44
N ASN A 43 -1.46 -21.56 1.27
CA ASN A 43 -2.02 -22.76 1.89
C ASN A 43 -2.04 -22.69 3.42
N SER A 44 -1.01 -22.10 4.04
CA SER A 44 -0.88 -21.90 5.49
C SER A 44 -1.98 -21.03 6.09
N MET A 45 -2.52 -20.06 5.33
CA MET A 45 -3.68 -19.27 5.74
C MET A 45 -4.96 -20.08 5.96
N GLY A 46 -5.00 -21.32 5.45
CA GLY A 46 -6.07 -22.29 5.73
C GLY A 46 -5.94 -22.99 7.09
N GLU A 47 -4.82 -22.85 7.77
CA GLU A 47 -4.58 -23.47 9.08
C GLU A 47 -5.37 -22.76 10.19
N TYR A 48 -5.67 -23.55 11.23
CA TYR A 48 -6.36 -23.04 12.42
C TYR A 48 -5.39 -22.34 13.34
N LEU A 49 -5.78 -21.15 13.77
CA LEU A 49 -5.18 -20.42 14.87
C LEU A 49 -6.31 -20.15 15.88
N GLU A 50 -6.13 -20.60 17.13
CA GLU A 50 -7.21 -20.61 18.13
C GLU A 50 -8.41 -21.45 17.64
N HIS A 51 -9.55 -20.82 17.34
CA HIS A 51 -10.80 -21.50 16.99
C HIS A 51 -11.23 -21.31 15.53
N LYS A 52 -10.46 -20.55 14.71
CA LYS A 52 -10.76 -20.23 13.31
C LYS A 52 -9.53 -20.35 12.46
N THR A 53 -9.74 -20.54 11.16
CA THR A 53 -8.62 -20.44 10.21
C THR A 53 -8.09 -19.01 10.16
N LYS A 54 -6.77 -18.87 9.95
CA LYS A 54 -6.11 -17.56 9.83
C LYS A 54 -6.82 -16.67 8.80
N VAL A 55 -7.16 -17.20 7.62
CA VAL A 55 -7.88 -16.46 6.58
C VAL A 55 -9.26 -15.96 7.03
N ASN A 56 -9.97 -16.71 7.87
CA ASN A 56 -11.26 -16.25 8.40
C ASN A 56 -11.09 -15.13 9.42
N GLN A 57 -10.03 -15.17 10.23
CA GLN A 57 -9.69 -14.07 11.14
C GLN A 57 -9.34 -12.80 10.37
N VAL A 58 -8.56 -12.93 9.28
CA VAL A 58 -8.25 -11.81 8.38
C VAL A 58 -9.52 -11.24 7.73
N ARG A 59 -10.44 -12.06 7.26
CA ARG A 59 -11.72 -11.58 6.71
C ARG A 59 -12.55 -10.80 7.74
N GLU A 60 -12.64 -11.31 8.96
CA GLU A 60 -13.35 -10.64 10.05
C GLU A 60 -12.69 -9.29 10.37
N MET A 61 -11.37 -9.27 10.47
CA MET A 61 -10.61 -8.04 10.67
C MET A 61 -10.87 -7.05 9.54
N MET A 62 -10.73 -7.44 8.28
CA MET A 62 -10.98 -6.57 7.12
C MET A 62 -12.41 -6.01 7.12
N ASN A 63 -13.42 -6.84 7.42
CA ASN A 63 -14.80 -6.38 7.52
C ASN A 63 -15.03 -5.32 8.61
N SER A 64 -14.25 -5.38 9.70
CA SER A 64 -14.29 -4.39 10.78
C SER A 64 -13.56 -3.10 10.44
N ILE A 65 -12.46 -3.20 9.68
CA ILE A 65 -11.54 -2.09 9.43
C ILE A 65 -11.94 -1.26 8.20
N LEU A 66 -12.35 -1.93 7.11
CA LEU A 66 -12.68 -1.25 5.85
C LEU A 66 -13.68 -0.08 6.01
N PRO A 67 -14.76 -0.18 6.83
CA PRO A 67 -15.67 0.92 7.05
C PRO A 67 -15.07 2.15 7.75
N GLN A 68 -13.92 2.00 8.41
CA GLN A 68 -13.23 3.07 9.14
C GLN A 68 -12.30 3.89 8.25
N ILE A 69 -11.98 3.40 7.03
CA ILE A 69 -11.12 4.11 6.09
C ILE A 69 -11.87 5.31 5.50
N SER A 70 -11.15 6.42 5.38
CA SER A 70 -11.71 7.67 4.83
C SER A 70 -12.32 7.47 3.44
N ALA A 71 -13.47 8.10 3.21
CA ALA A 71 -14.10 8.12 1.89
C ALA A 71 -13.22 8.77 0.81
N ASN A 72 -12.23 9.57 1.21
CA ASN A 72 -11.25 10.21 0.32
C ASN A 72 -10.04 9.31 0.02
N THR A 73 -10.00 8.09 0.55
CA THR A 73 -8.95 7.12 0.27
C THR A 73 -9.40 6.17 -0.83
N LYS A 74 -8.63 6.06 -1.90
CA LYS A 74 -8.80 4.99 -2.90
C LYS A 74 -8.24 3.70 -2.33
N VAL A 75 -9.08 2.70 -2.19
CA VAL A 75 -8.71 1.40 -1.62
C VAL A 75 -8.77 0.33 -2.70
N GLY A 76 -7.78 -0.54 -2.74
CA GLY A 76 -7.72 -1.70 -3.62
C GLY A 76 -7.33 -2.97 -2.88
N LEU A 77 -7.51 -4.11 -3.54
CA LEU A 77 -7.12 -5.42 -3.02
C LEU A 77 -6.40 -6.24 -4.08
N ARG A 78 -5.17 -6.59 -3.80
CA ARG A 78 -4.41 -7.65 -4.47
C ARG A 78 -4.33 -8.85 -3.54
N VAL A 79 -4.39 -10.05 -4.10
CA VAL A 79 -4.24 -11.29 -3.35
C VAL A 79 -3.23 -12.21 -4.04
N TYR A 80 -2.62 -13.10 -3.28
CA TYR A 80 -1.78 -14.16 -3.82
C TYR A 80 -2.05 -15.50 -3.13
N GLY A 81 -1.59 -16.60 -3.72
CA GLY A 81 -1.73 -17.94 -3.13
C GLY A 81 -3.16 -18.49 -3.15
N HIS A 82 -4.10 -17.85 -3.82
CA HIS A 82 -5.50 -18.28 -3.89
C HIS A 82 -5.79 -19.33 -4.97
N THR A 83 -4.82 -19.62 -5.84
CA THR A 83 -4.95 -20.61 -6.90
C THR A 83 -3.97 -21.76 -6.72
N CYS A 84 -4.42 -22.99 -6.99
CA CYS A 84 -3.56 -24.16 -7.00
C CYS A 84 -3.04 -24.39 -8.41
N ASN A 85 -1.72 -24.43 -8.56
CA ASN A 85 -1.04 -24.78 -9.79
C ASN A 85 -0.09 -25.96 -9.55
N LEU A 86 -0.16 -26.99 -10.40
CA LEU A 86 0.75 -28.14 -10.33
C LEU A 86 2.16 -27.83 -10.84
N ILE A 87 2.31 -26.74 -11.60
CA ILE A 87 3.58 -26.27 -12.12
C ILE A 87 4.08 -25.16 -11.18
N ALA A 88 5.21 -25.38 -10.53
CA ALA A 88 5.78 -24.45 -9.55
C ALA A 88 5.96 -23.03 -10.10
N TYR A 89 6.42 -22.89 -11.35
CA TYR A 89 6.54 -21.59 -12.01
C TYR A 89 5.22 -20.78 -12.05
N ASN A 90 4.09 -21.46 -12.31
CA ASN A 90 2.77 -20.82 -12.33
C ASN A 90 2.26 -20.56 -10.91
N ALA A 91 2.55 -21.47 -9.96
CA ALA A 91 2.20 -21.29 -8.55
C ALA A 91 2.86 -20.05 -7.96
N CYS A 92 4.14 -19.82 -8.28
CA CYS A 92 4.91 -18.64 -7.86
C CYS A 92 4.54 -17.34 -8.62
N ARG A 93 3.54 -17.38 -9.46
CA ARG A 93 2.94 -16.21 -10.16
C ARG A 93 1.44 -16.09 -9.92
N SER A 94 0.93 -16.83 -8.95
CA SER A 94 -0.45 -16.74 -8.50
C SER A 94 -0.67 -15.49 -7.68
N SER A 95 -0.85 -14.35 -8.36
CA SER A 95 -1.13 -13.05 -7.76
C SER A 95 -2.08 -12.27 -8.66
N GLU A 96 -3.16 -11.72 -8.09
CA GLU A 96 -4.25 -11.09 -8.82
C GLU A 96 -4.71 -9.79 -8.14
N LEU A 97 -4.94 -8.74 -8.92
CA LEU A 97 -5.64 -7.54 -8.48
C LEU A 97 -7.14 -7.81 -8.57
N VAL A 98 -7.75 -8.25 -7.47
CA VAL A 98 -9.19 -8.58 -7.44
C VAL A 98 -10.10 -7.38 -7.31
N VAL A 99 -9.60 -6.30 -6.68
CA VAL A 99 -10.31 -5.02 -6.62
C VAL A 99 -9.33 -3.89 -6.96
N PRO A 100 -9.46 -3.25 -8.14
CA PRO A 100 -8.66 -2.07 -8.48
C PRO A 100 -8.86 -0.92 -7.50
N LEU A 101 -7.85 -0.03 -7.37
CA LEU A 101 -7.99 1.15 -6.51
C LEU A 101 -9.18 2.01 -6.94
N GLY A 102 -10.04 2.31 -5.98
CA GLY A 102 -11.23 3.14 -6.18
C GLY A 102 -11.80 3.62 -4.85
N PHE A 103 -12.62 4.64 -4.93
CA PHE A 103 -13.38 5.12 -3.77
C PHE A 103 -14.51 4.16 -3.43
N SER A 104 -14.85 4.07 -2.15
CA SER A 104 -16.00 3.29 -1.64
C SER A 104 -15.95 1.79 -1.97
N ASN A 105 -14.77 1.20 -2.10
CA ASN A 105 -14.58 -0.21 -2.43
C ASN A 105 -14.82 -1.19 -1.26
N ASN A 106 -15.19 -0.71 -0.08
CA ASN A 106 -15.24 -1.50 1.16
C ASN A 106 -16.09 -2.78 1.01
N SER A 107 -17.31 -2.64 0.50
CA SER A 107 -18.23 -3.78 0.30
C SER A 107 -17.76 -4.73 -0.82
N VAL A 108 -17.14 -4.19 -1.86
CA VAL A 108 -16.60 -4.97 -2.97
C VAL A 108 -15.44 -5.83 -2.48
N ILE A 109 -14.51 -5.25 -1.72
CA ILE A 109 -13.35 -5.97 -1.12
C ILE A 109 -13.86 -7.11 -0.23
N SER A 110 -14.81 -6.84 0.68
CA SER A 110 -15.41 -7.86 1.55
C SER A 110 -16.05 -9.01 0.76
N SER A 111 -16.78 -8.67 -0.29
CA SER A 111 -17.43 -9.64 -1.17
C SER A 111 -16.41 -10.51 -1.90
N GLU A 112 -15.38 -9.91 -2.51
CA GLU A 112 -14.36 -10.65 -3.23
C GLU A 112 -13.56 -11.56 -2.30
N MET A 113 -13.12 -11.07 -1.14
CA MET A 113 -12.40 -11.88 -0.15
C MET A 113 -13.20 -13.13 0.28
N SER A 114 -14.53 -13.05 0.36
CA SER A 114 -15.38 -14.16 0.76
C SER A 114 -15.34 -15.35 -0.23
N LYS A 115 -15.07 -15.08 -1.50
CA LYS A 115 -15.05 -16.08 -2.59
C LYS A 115 -13.73 -16.83 -2.69
N LEU A 116 -12.63 -16.21 -2.23
CA LEU A 116 -11.28 -16.75 -2.34
C LEU A 116 -11.06 -17.92 -1.37
N ARG A 117 -10.08 -18.79 -1.67
CA ARG A 117 -9.70 -19.90 -0.80
C ARG A 117 -8.17 -20.02 -0.77
N PRO A 118 -7.57 -20.28 0.41
CA PRO A 118 -6.16 -20.62 0.52
C PRO A 118 -5.84 -21.91 -0.23
N ARG A 119 -4.84 -21.89 -1.14
CA ARG A 119 -4.53 -23.06 -1.98
C ARG A 119 -3.11 -23.15 -2.52
N GLY A 120 -2.33 -22.08 -2.50
CA GLY A 120 -1.11 -21.96 -3.28
C GLY A 120 0.14 -21.62 -2.47
N MET A 121 1.14 -21.20 -3.19
CA MET A 121 2.44 -20.74 -2.70
C MET A 121 2.35 -19.30 -2.20
N THR A 122 3.47 -18.80 -1.67
CA THR A 122 3.60 -17.47 -1.06
C THR A 122 4.52 -16.54 -1.89
N PRO A 123 4.11 -16.11 -3.11
CA PRO A 123 4.91 -15.26 -3.99
C PRO A 123 4.81 -13.77 -3.58
N ILE A 124 5.38 -13.41 -2.44
CA ILE A 124 5.33 -12.04 -1.90
C ILE A 124 6.00 -11.07 -2.87
N THR A 125 7.24 -11.35 -3.24
CA THR A 125 8.05 -10.47 -4.09
C THR A 125 7.40 -10.25 -5.45
N TYR A 126 6.90 -11.33 -6.08
CA TYR A 126 6.17 -11.21 -7.32
C TYR A 126 4.92 -10.33 -7.15
N SER A 127 4.19 -10.50 -6.06
CA SER A 127 2.97 -9.73 -5.77
C SER A 127 3.27 -8.24 -5.56
N LEU A 128 4.33 -7.91 -4.84
CA LEU A 128 4.80 -6.54 -4.66
C LEU A 128 5.23 -5.92 -6.00
N LYS A 129 5.95 -6.67 -6.85
CA LYS A 129 6.29 -6.22 -8.22
C LYS A 129 5.06 -5.88 -9.05
N GLN A 130 4.01 -6.72 -9.01
CA GLN A 130 2.75 -6.44 -9.71
C GLN A 130 2.04 -5.21 -9.11
N ALA A 131 1.96 -5.12 -7.78
CA ALA A 131 1.37 -3.98 -7.07
C ALA A 131 2.01 -2.66 -7.49
N VAL A 132 3.35 -2.59 -7.44
CA VAL A 132 4.10 -1.36 -7.75
C VAL A 132 4.05 -0.99 -9.24
N ASN A 133 4.25 -1.98 -10.12
CA ASN A 133 4.46 -1.72 -11.54
C ASN A 133 3.15 -1.63 -12.35
N LYS A 134 2.06 -2.20 -11.83
CA LYS A 134 0.76 -2.22 -12.52
C LYS A 134 -0.32 -1.50 -11.73
N ASP A 135 -0.58 -1.94 -10.49
CA ASP A 135 -1.77 -1.51 -9.76
C ASP A 135 -1.65 -0.06 -9.28
N LEU A 136 -0.44 0.36 -8.88
CA LEU A 136 -0.12 1.71 -8.42
C LEU A 136 0.51 2.58 -9.53
N SER A 137 0.58 2.06 -10.74
CA SER A 137 1.05 2.82 -11.91
C SER A 137 0.03 3.89 -12.30
N GLY A 138 0.53 5.08 -12.60
CA GLY A 138 -0.33 6.20 -13.03
C GLY A 138 -1.02 6.97 -11.92
N TYR A 139 -0.80 6.62 -10.66
CA TYR A 139 -1.26 7.41 -9.51
C TYR A 139 -0.14 8.31 -8.99
N ASP A 140 -0.47 9.55 -8.67
CA ASP A 140 0.45 10.53 -8.09
C ASP A 140 0.51 10.45 -6.56
N GLY A 141 1.56 11.03 -5.98
CA GLY A 141 1.76 11.14 -4.53
C GLY A 141 2.19 9.85 -3.87
N ILE A 142 2.18 9.85 -2.55
CA ILE A 142 2.55 8.70 -1.73
C ILE A 142 1.46 7.64 -1.84
N LYS A 143 1.90 6.38 -1.98
CA LYS A 143 1.06 5.20 -2.05
C LYS A 143 1.45 4.25 -0.93
N HIS A 144 0.46 3.74 -0.23
CA HIS A 144 0.66 2.76 0.84
C HIS A 144 0.23 1.38 0.35
N ILE A 145 1.09 0.41 0.61
CA ILE A 145 0.79 -1.02 0.50
C ILE A 145 0.76 -1.56 1.93
N ILE A 146 -0.32 -2.25 2.31
CA ILE A 146 -0.34 -3.06 3.53
C ILE A 146 -0.24 -4.52 3.09
N LEU A 147 0.93 -5.11 3.30
CA LEU A 147 1.18 -6.54 3.11
C LEU A 147 0.78 -7.29 4.37
N LEU A 148 -0.12 -8.27 4.23
CA LEU A 148 -0.50 -9.18 5.30
C LEU A 148 -0.17 -10.60 4.87
N THR A 149 0.66 -11.29 5.65
CA THR A 149 1.15 -12.64 5.37
C THR A 149 1.29 -13.45 6.66
N ASP A 150 1.14 -14.76 6.58
CA ASP A 150 1.39 -15.71 7.68
C ASP A 150 2.65 -16.55 7.49
N GLY A 151 3.51 -16.15 6.55
CA GLY A 151 4.78 -16.82 6.26
C GLY A 151 5.69 -15.95 5.40
N GLY A 152 6.89 -16.44 5.14
CA GLY A 152 7.87 -15.81 4.27
C GLY A 152 7.68 -16.16 2.79
N GLU A 153 8.56 -15.61 1.97
CA GLU A 153 8.67 -15.90 0.54
C GLU A 153 9.09 -17.36 0.33
N ASN A 154 8.36 -18.11 -0.50
CA ASN A 154 8.71 -19.50 -0.81
C ASN A 154 8.81 -19.77 -2.32
N CYS A 155 9.10 -18.72 -3.09
CA CYS A 155 9.22 -18.75 -4.55
C CYS A 155 10.60 -18.29 -5.06
N ASP A 156 11.67 -18.56 -4.30
CA ASP A 156 13.08 -18.28 -4.65
C ASP A 156 13.36 -16.80 -4.94
N GLU A 157 12.57 -15.87 -4.38
CA GLU A 157 12.79 -14.42 -4.45
C GLU A 157 13.02 -13.84 -3.04
N SER A 158 13.48 -12.58 -2.95
CA SER A 158 13.67 -11.87 -1.68
C SER A 158 12.87 -10.57 -1.68
N PRO A 159 11.85 -10.43 -0.82
CA PRO A 159 11.10 -9.19 -0.74
C PRO A 159 11.93 -8.03 -0.20
N CYS A 160 12.92 -8.29 0.67
CA CYS A 160 13.86 -7.29 1.14
C CYS A 160 14.75 -6.75 0.01
N ASP A 161 15.39 -7.63 -0.78
CA ASP A 161 16.24 -7.21 -1.90
C ASP A 161 15.44 -6.41 -2.94
N TYR A 162 14.24 -6.86 -3.24
CA TYR A 162 13.33 -6.10 -4.11
C TYR A 162 13.04 -4.71 -3.55
N SER A 163 12.78 -4.58 -2.26
CA SER A 163 12.47 -3.30 -1.62
C SER A 163 13.66 -2.35 -1.61
N ILE A 164 14.89 -2.87 -1.43
CA ILE A 164 16.13 -2.12 -1.56
C ILE A 164 16.29 -1.55 -2.98
N GLU A 165 16.01 -2.34 -4.01
CA GLU A 165 16.05 -1.85 -5.39
C GLU A 165 14.90 -0.88 -5.70
N LEU A 166 13.71 -1.13 -5.15
CA LEU A 166 12.55 -0.27 -5.32
C LEU A 166 12.82 1.17 -4.85
N VAL A 167 13.36 1.36 -3.65
CA VAL A 167 13.55 2.71 -3.08
C VAL A 167 14.63 3.53 -3.80
N LYS A 168 15.50 2.89 -4.58
CA LYS A 168 16.45 3.59 -5.45
C LYS A 168 15.73 4.29 -6.62
N MET A 169 14.61 3.73 -7.07
CA MET A 169 13.83 4.21 -8.22
C MET A 169 12.55 4.96 -7.80
N ARG A 170 11.90 4.52 -6.75
CA ARG A 170 10.58 4.96 -6.30
C ARG A 170 10.56 5.17 -4.79
N ARG A 171 10.46 6.42 -4.35
CA ARG A 171 10.35 6.79 -2.92
C ARG A 171 8.92 7.15 -2.51
N ASP A 172 8.01 7.06 -3.42
CA ASP A 172 6.59 7.35 -3.27
C ASP A 172 5.76 6.12 -2.89
N ILE A 173 6.41 4.96 -2.71
CA ILE A 173 5.81 3.71 -2.27
C ILE A 173 6.27 3.40 -0.84
N LYS A 174 5.33 3.21 0.07
CA LYS A 174 5.56 2.69 1.42
C LYS A 174 4.91 1.33 1.54
N ILE A 175 5.63 0.39 2.14
CA ILE A 175 5.14 -0.98 2.35
C ILE A 175 5.09 -1.22 3.85
N ASP A 176 3.89 -1.22 4.41
CA ASP A 176 3.63 -1.64 5.76
C ASP A 176 3.44 -3.15 5.76
N VAL A 177 3.93 -3.86 6.79
CA VAL A 177 3.90 -5.33 6.84
C VAL A 177 3.30 -5.81 8.15
N ILE A 178 2.31 -6.67 8.06
CA ILE A 178 1.78 -7.46 9.19
C ILE A 178 2.22 -8.90 9.00
N ALA A 179 3.12 -9.37 9.87
CA ALA A 179 3.50 -10.78 9.99
C ALA A 179 2.54 -11.46 10.97
N PHE A 180 1.57 -12.22 10.43
CA PHE A 180 0.52 -12.83 11.23
C PHE A 180 0.84 -14.27 11.58
N ASN A 181 1.25 -14.54 12.81
CA ASN A 181 1.65 -15.85 13.33
C ASN A 181 2.82 -16.47 12.52
N VAL A 182 3.82 -15.64 12.22
CA VAL A 182 5.07 -16.02 11.57
C VAL A 182 6.11 -16.30 12.65
N HIS A 183 6.73 -17.48 12.63
CA HIS A 183 7.68 -17.90 13.68
C HIS A 183 9.11 -18.06 13.18
N ASP A 184 9.31 -18.15 11.87
CA ASP A 184 10.64 -18.27 11.30
C ASP A 184 11.38 -16.93 11.37
N SER A 185 12.59 -16.94 11.95
CA SER A 185 13.37 -15.71 12.17
C SER A 185 13.88 -15.09 10.88
N ASP A 186 14.17 -15.89 9.86
CA ASP A 186 14.69 -15.41 8.58
C ASP A 186 13.54 -14.78 7.78
N ASP A 187 12.35 -15.38 7.82
CA ASP A 187 11.14 -14.81 7.26
C ASP A 187 10.80 -13.45 7.92
N LEU A 188 10.82 -13.39 9.26
CA LEU A 188 10.58 -12.15 9.99
C LEU A 188 11.61 -11.07 9.64
N ALA A 189 12.89 -11.44 9.51
CA ALA A 189 13.95 -10.51 9.12
C ALA A 189 13.74 -9.95 7.70
N GLN A 190 13.34 -10.77 6.73
CA GLN A 190 13.02 -10.38 5.36
C GLN A 190 11.80 -9.45 5.32
N LEU A 191 10.74 -9.78 6.03
CA LEU A 191 9.51 -9.00 6.12
C LEU A 191 9.76 -7.65 6.79
N LYS A 192 10.50 -7.64 7.90
CA LYS A 192 10.89 -6.41 8.60
C LYS A 192 11.75 -5.51 7.70
N CYS A 193 12.75 -6.07 7.03
CA CYS A 193 13.57 -5.32 6.07
C CYS A 193 12.70 -4.68 4.98
N THR A 194 11.71 -5.41 4.45
CA THR A 194 10.79 -4.92 3.41
C THR A 194 10.06 -3.66 3.84
N ALA A 195 9.57 -3.61 5.08
CA ALA A 195 8.93 -2.42 5.63
C ALA A 195 9.94 -1.30 5.90
N ASP A 196 11.00 -1.58 6.66
CA ASP A 196 11.97 -0.58 7.13
C ASP A 196 12.60 0.18 5.95
N VAL A 197 12.99 -0.51 4.89
CA VAL A 197 13.68 0.09 3.71
C VAL A 197 12.76 1.07 2.98
N THR A 198 11.46 0.77 2.91
CA THR A 198 10.47 1.63 2.23
C THR A 198 9.92 2.75 3.14
N GLY A 199 10.33 2.78 4.41
CA GLY A 199 9.82 3.71 5.41
C GLY A 199 8.37 3.40 5.82
N GLY A 200 7.98 2.13 5.73
CA GLY A 200 6.75 1.58 6.25
C GLY A 200 6.88 1.07 7.69
N ILE A 201 5.79 0.53 8.21
CA ILE A 201 5.70 -0.03 9.57
C ILE A 201 5.75 -1.55 9.47
N PHE A 202 6.60 -2.19 10.29
CA PHE A 202 6.58 -3.63 10.50
C PHE A 202 5.92 -3.95 11.84
N SER A 203 5.01 -4.90 11.83
CA SER A 203 4.38 -5.39 13.07
C SER A 203 4.13 -6.90 13.00
N GLU A 204 4.34 -7.54 14.14
CA GLU A 204 4.02 -8.94 14.36
C GLU A 204 2.66 -9.03 15.07
N ALA A 205 1.88 -10.03 14.73
CA ALA A 205 0.60 -10.35 15.37
C ALA A 205 0.50 -11.86 15.56
N GLU A 206 0.58 -12.32 16.81
CA GLU A 206 0.52 -13.74 17.14
C GLU A 206 -0.91 -14.23 17.40
N THR A 207 -1.81 -13.30 17.73
CA THR A 207 -3.19 -13.57 18.06
C THR A 207 -4.17 -12.78 17.21
N ARG A 208 -5.42 -13.23 17.17
CA ARG A 208 -6.51 -12.47 16.55
C ARG A 208 -6.62 -11.04 17.10
N ALA A 209 -6.49 -10.86 18.40
CA ALA A 209 -6.61 -9.54 19.04
C ALA A 209 -5.48 -8.59 18.59
N GLU A 210 -4.26 -9.11 18.50
CA GLU A 210 -3.12 -8.35 17.99
C GLU A 210 -3.28 -8.00 16.53
N LEU A 211 -3.75 -8.94 15.69
CA LEU A 211 -4.03 -8.67 14.27
C LEU A 211 -4.98 -7.47 14.09
N PHE A 212 -6.07 -7.43 14.85
CA PHE A 212 -7.03 -6.33 14.79
C PHE A 212 -6.40 -5.00 15.22
N ARG A 213 -5.72 -4.98 16.36
CA ARG A 213 -5.05 -3.79 16.88
C ARG A 213 -3.99 -3.26 15.91
N THR A 214 -3.14 -4.13 15.40
CA THR A 214 -2.07 -3.77 14.46
C THR A 214 -2.63 -3.17 13.18
N MET A 215 -3.67 -3.76 12.62
CA MET A 215 -4.31 -3.22 11.42
C MET A 215 -4.97 -1.86 11.71
N GLU A 216 -5.62 -1.70 12.86
CA GLU A 216 -6.18 -0.39 13.26
C GLU A 216 -5.11 0.69 13.33
N GLU A 217 -3.94 0.39 13.89
CA GLU A 217 -2.80 1.31 13.97
C GLU A 217 -2.28 1.67 12.57
N MET A 218 -2.17 0.71 11.67
CA MET A 218 -1.69 0.93 10.30
C MET A 218 -2.64 1.77 9.44
N ILE A 219 -3.96 1.68 9.67
CA ILE A 219 -4.92 2.48 8.90
C ILE A 219 -5.21 3.86 9.53
N LEU A 220 -4.68 4.16 10.74
CA LEU A 220 -4.92 5.46 11.40
C LEU A 220 -4.68 6.67 10.46
N PRO A 221 -3.61 6.72 9.65
CA PRO A 221 -3.39 7.82 8.72
C PRO A 221 -4.49 7.97 7.65
N HIS A 222 -5.25 6.91 7.41
CA HIS A 222 -6.30 6.81 6.38
C HIS A 222 -7.72 6.84 6.96
N LYS A 223 -7.87 7.01 8.27
CA LYS A 223 -9.19 7.12 8.92
C LYS A 223 -9.84 8.48 8.66
N ASN A 224 -11.18 8.51 8.74
CA ASN A 224 -11.91 9.77 8.81
C ASN A 224 -11.54 10.50 10.10
N VAL A 225 -10.91 11.66 9.99
CA VAL A 225 -10.69 12.55 11.13
C VAL A 225 -11.91 13.45 11.22
N GLU A 226 -12.83 13.20 12.14
CA GLU A 226 -13.81 14.18 12.57
C GLU A 226 -13.05 15.28 13.33
N ALA A 227 -12.80 16.40 12.66
CA ALA A 227 -12.27 17.58 13.31
C ALA A 227 -13.35 18.13 14.25
N THR A 228 -13.25 17.78 15.53
CA THR A 228 -14.08 18.43 16.56
C THR A 228 -13.53 19.84 16.72
N ILE A 229 -14.18 20.81 16.06
CA ILE A 229 -13.88 22.22 16.26
C ILE A 229 -14.45 22.57 17.64
N TYR A 230 -13.58 22.66 18.64
CA TYR A 230 -13.90 23.32 19.89
C TYR A 230 -14.10 24.80 19.59
N GLN A 231 -15.33 25.24 19.45
CA GLN A 231 -15.67 26.64 19.58
C GLN A 231 -15.46 27.01 21.04
N GLY A 232 -14.33 27.65 21.34
CA GLY A 232 -14.12 28.31 22.62
C GLY A 232 -15.15 29.43 22.73
N SER A 233 -16.09 29.29 23.65
CA SER A 233 -16.96 30.36 24.10
C SER A 233 -16.12 31.30 24.97
N ASP A 234 -15.86 32.50 24.45
CA ASP A 234 -15.44 33.66 25.25
C ASP A 234 -16.61 34.16 26.13
#